data_601397425eeda8607c1adc5b8952722b
#
_entry.id   601397425eeda8607c1adc5b8952722b
#
_cell.length_a   1.000
_cell.length_b   1.000
_cell.length_c   1.000
_cell.angle_alpha   90.00
_cell.angle_beta   90.00
_cell.angle_gamma   90.00
#
_symmetry.space_group_name_H-M   'P 1'
#
loop_
_entity.id
_entity.type
_entity.pdbx_description
1 polymer ?
#
loop_
_entity_poly.entity_id
_entity_poly.type
_entity_poly.pdbx_seq_one_letter_code
_entity_poly.pdbx_strand_id
1 'polypeptide(L)'
;MTVQSAYIHIPFCVRICTYCDFNKYFIQNQPVDEYLDALITEMSTAKYRNLKTMYVGGGTPTALSINQLERLLKAIRDTFTITGEYTFEANPDELTKEKVQLLEKYGVNRISMGVQTFKPELLSVLGRTHNTEDIYTSVLNAKNAGIKSISLDLMYHLPKQTIEDFEQSLDLALDMDIQHISSYGLILEPKTQFYNMYRKGLLKLPNEDLGADMYQLLMSKIEQSPFHQYEISNFALDGHESEHNKVYWFNEEYYGFGAGASGYVDGVRYTNINPVNHYIKAINKESKAILVSNKPSLTERMEEEMFLGLRLNEGVSSSRFKKKFDQSIESVFGQTINNLKEKELIVENNDAIALTKRGKVIGNEVFEAFLIND
;
A
#
# COMPACT_ATOMS: atom_id res chain seq x y z
N MET A 1 10.21 -20.47 -8.16
CA MET A 1 9.43 -19.96 -6.99
C MET A 1 7.95 -20.07 -7.34
N THR A 2 7.05 -20.20 -6.39
CA THR A 2 5.60 -20.24 -6.65
C THR A 2 5.01 -18.90 -6.19
N VAL A 3 4.29 -18.21 -7.05
CA VAL A 3 3.56 -16.97 -6.67
C VAL A 3 2.52 -17.31 -5.61
N GLN A 4 2.58 -16.62 -4.47
CA GLN A 4 1.69 -16.86 -3.33
C GLN A 4 0.88 -15.63 -2.93
N SER A 5 0.92 -14.57 -3.74
CA SER A 5 0.27 -13.29 -3.43
C SER A 5 -0.35 -12.68 -4.70
N ALA A 6 -1.45 -11.96 -4.54
CA ALA A 6 -2.06 -11.24 -5.64
C ALA A 6 -2.62 -9.88 -5.19
N TYR A 7 -2.42 -8.88 -6.04
CA TYR A 7 -3.04 -7.58 -5.99
C TYR A 7 -4.11 -7.46 -7.09
N ILE A 8 -5.27 -6.96 -6.73
CA ILE A 8 -6.37 -6.67 -7.67
C ILE A 8 -6.65 -5.17 -7.63
N HIS A 9 -6.56 -4.54 -8.78
CA HIS A 9 -6.84 -3.12 -8.93
C HIS A 9 -8.27 -2.86 -9.36
N ILE A 10 -9.01 -2.06 -8.57
CA ILE A 10 -10.34 -1.56 -8.90
C ILE A 10 -10.24 -0.05 -9.12
N PRO A 11 -10.17 0.45 -10.36
CA PRO A 11 -9.82 1.84 -10.65
C PRO A 11 -10.98 2.83 -10.48
N PHE A 12 -11.98 2.51 -9.71
CA PHE A 12 -13.19 3.34 -9.59
C PHE A 12 -13.30 4.01 -8.24
N CYS A 13 -13.66 5.29 -8.25
CA CYS A 13 -13.93 6.09 -7.06
C CYS A 13 -15.24 6.85 -7.23
N VAL A 14 -16.00 7.01 -6.14
CA VAL A 14 -17.14 7.91 -6.10
C VAL A 14 -16.69 9.37 -6.17
N ARG A 15 -15.48 9.66 -5.68
CA ARG A 15 -14.82 10.98 -5.72
C ARG A 15 -13.33 10.84 -6.00
N ILE A 16 -12.75 11.86 -6.61
CA ILE A 16 -11.32 11.93 -6.89
C ILE A 16 -10.67 12.88 -5.87
N CYS A 17 -9.81 12.34 -5.02
CA CYS A 17 -9.07 13.13 -4.03
C CYS A 17 -8.03 14.03 -4.71
N THR A 18 -7.80 15.22 -4.13
CA THR A 18 -6.95 16.26 -4.71
C THR A 18 -5.46 15.88 -4.82
N TYR A 19 -5.00 15.00 -3.95
CA TYR A 19 -3.60 14.55 -3.83
C TYR A 19 -3.29 13.22 -4.54
N CYS A 20 -4.33 12.46 -4.90
CA CYS A 20 -4.18 11.08 -5.33
C CYS A 20 -3.58 10.96 -6.74
N ASP A 21 -2.55 10.16 -6.92
CA ASP A 21 -1.86 9.85 -8.18
C ASP A 21 -2.18 8.46 -8.74
N PHE A 22 -2.90 7.62 -7.97
CA PHE A 22 -3.23 6.26 -8.39
C PHE A 22 -4.03 6.24 -9.71
N ASN A 23 -3.98 5.11 -10.42
CA ASN A 23 -4.85 4.89 -11.58
C ASN A 23 -6.31 4.81 -11.13
N LYS A 24 -7.04 5.91 -11.24
CA LYS A 24 -8.43 6.03 -10.76
C LYS A 24 -9.28 6.80 -11.74
N TYR A 25 -10.56 6.45 -11.75
CA TYR A 25 -11.59 7.07 -12.56
C TYR A 25 -12.84 7.32 -11.73
N PHE A 26 -13.50 8.43 -12.00
CA PHE A 26 -14.82 8.69 -11.43
C PHE A 26 -15.80 7.63 -11.91
N ILE A 27 -16.44 6.89 -11.00
CA ILE A 27 -17.21 5.68 -11.32
C ILE A 27 -18.40 5.95 -12.26
N GLN A 28 -18.99 7.17 -12.21
CA GLN A 28 -20.12 7.50 -13.07
C GLN A 28 -19.73 7.41 -14.54
N ASN A 29 -20.58 6.77 -15.32
CA ASN A 29 -20.40 6.56 -16.77
C ASN A 29 -19.18 5.71 -17.15
N GLN A 30 -18.59 4.96 -16.22
CA GLN A 30 -17.59 3.96 -16.54
C GLN A 30 -18.23 2.60 -16.87
N PRO A 31 -17.61 1.82 -17.73
CA PRO A 31 -18.08 0.46 -18.05
C PRO A 31 -17.67 -0.53 -16.96
N VAL A 32 -18.26 -0.38 -15.74
CA VAL A 32 -17.85 -1.13 -14.55
C VAL A 32 -18.10 -2.63 -14.72
N ASP A 33 -19.25 -3.00 -15.31
CA ASP A 33 -19.59 -4.40 -15.47
C ASP A 33 -18.72 -5.09 -16.52
N GLU A 34 -18.43 -4.41 -17.63
CA GLU A 34 -17.50 -4.89 -18.65
C GLU A 34 -16.05 -4.96 -18.11
N TYR A 35 -15.70 -4.05 -17.23
CA TYR A 35 -14.40 -4.08 -16.54
C TYR A 35 -14.29 -5.32 -15.65
N LEU A 36 -15.32 -5.62 -14.87
CA LEU A 36 -15.35 -6.81 -14.02
C LEU A 36 -15.31 -8.10 -14.86
N ASP A 37 -15.99 -8.16 -16.02
CA ASP A 37 -15.90 -9.29 -16.95
C ASP A 37 -14.45 -9.49 -17.43
N ALA A 38 -13.78 -8.42 -17.83
CA ALA A 38 -12.40 -8.46 -18.26
C ALA A 38 -11.46 -8.89 -17.12
N LEU A 39 -11.63 -8.32 -15.93
CA LEU A 39 -10.84 -8.66 -14.74
C LEU A 39 -10.99 -10.15 -14.35
N ILE A 40 -12.21 -10.68 -14.37
CA ILE A 40 -12.48 -12.09 -14.10
C ILE A 40 -11.81 -12.98 -15.14
N THR A 41 -11.84 -12.58 -16.41
CA THR A 41 -11.14 -13.28 -17.49
C THR A 41 -9.64 -13.27 -17.25
N GLU A 42 -9.04 -12.13 -16.91
CA GLU A 42 -7.60 -12.04 -16.60
C GLU A 42 -7.23 -12.94 -15.42
N MET A 43 -7.95 -12.86 -14.30
CA MET A 43 -7.72 -13.72 -13.12
C MET A 43 -7.76 -15.21 -13.44
N SER A 44 -8.65 -15.62 -14.35
CA SER A 44 -8.78 -17.03 -14.76
C SER A 44 -7.50 -17.60 -15.42
N THR A 45 -6.62 -16.72 -15.95
CA THR A 45 -5.34 -17.10 -16.56
C THR A 45 -4.24 -17.42 -15.54
N ALA A 46 -4.48 -17.17 -14.25
CA ALA A 46 -3.51 -17.40 -13.20
C ALA A 46 -3.06 -18.88 -13.14
N LYS A 47 -1.74 -19.09 -13.19
CA LYS A 47 -1.09 -20.41 -13.10
C LYS A 47 -1.13 -20.96 -11.66
N TYR A 48 -0.88 -20.09 -10.68
CA TYR A 48 -0.85 -20.43 -9.25
C TYR A 48 -2.12 -19.92 -8.58
N ARG A 49 -2.88 -20.80 -7.94
CA ARG A 49 -4.20 -20.48 -7.39
C ARG A 49 -4.28 -20.57 -5.86
N ASN A 50 -3.25 -21.13 -5.23
CA ASN A 50 -3.14 -21.18 -3.76
C ASN A 50 -2.32 -19.99 -3.30
N LEU A 51 -2.98 -19.02 -2.70
CA LEU A 51 -2.37 -17.77 -2.27
C LEU A 51 -2.33 -17.66 -0.74
N LYS A 52 -1.28 -17.08 -0.21
CA LYS A 52 -1.20 -16.66 1.19
C LYS A 52 -1.87 -15.33 1.39
N THR A 53 -1.68 -14.40 0.44
CA THR A 53 -2.25 -13.05 0.57
C THR A 53 -2.99 -12.61 -0.69
N MET A 54 -4.09 -11.91 -0.47
CA MET A 54 -4.86 -11.22 -1.51
C MET A 54 -5.12 -9.78 -1.05
N TYR A 55 -4.86 -8.82 -1.91
CA TYR A 55 -5.12 -7.41 -1.64
C TYR A 55 -5.96 -6.81 -2.78
N VAL A 56 -7.11 -6.27 -2.47
CA VAL A 56 -8.00 -5.58 -3.42
C VAL A 56 -8.01 -4.09 -3.09
N GLY A 57 -7.45 -3.30 -3.98
CA GLY A 57 -7.25 -1.87 -3.76
C GLY A 57 -7.33 -1.04 -5.04
N GLY A 58 -6.76 0.15 -4.99
CA GLY A 58 -6.53 1.03 -6.15
C GLY A 58 -7.27 2.35 -6.11
N GLY A 59 -8.44 2.46 -6.71
CA GLY A 59 -9.35 3.60 -6.54
C GLY A 59 -10.05 3.48 -5.18
N THR A 60 -11.20 2.84 -5.20
CA THR A 60 -11.93 2.47 -3.98
C THR A 60 -12.80 1.25 -4.28
N PRO A 61 -12.39 0.05 -3.92
CA PRO A 61 -13.18 -1.16 -4.22
C PRO A 61 -14.59 -1.14 -3.63
N THR A 62 -14.78 -0.46 -2.49
CA THR A 62 -16.10 -0.26 -1.87
C THR A 62 -16.99 0.74 -2.61
N ALA A 63 -16.53 1.42 -3.66
CA ALA A 63 -17.36 2.21 -4.56
C ALA A 63 -18.30 1.32 -5.44
N LEU A 64 -17.97 0.04 -5.59
CA LEU A 64 -18.79 -0.91 -6.31
C LEU A 64 -20.16 -1.07 -5.63
N SER A 65 -21.22 -1.28 -6.44
CA SER A 65 -22.53 -1.67 -5.92
C SER A 65 -22.46 -3.06 -5.25
N ILE A 66 -23.42 -3.38 -4.40
CA ILE A 66 -23.49 -4.69 -3.72
C ILE A 66 -23.42 -5.86 -4.72
N ASN A 67 -24.14 -5.77 -5.82
CA ASN A 67 -24.15 -6.84 -6.84
C ASN A 67 -22.78 -6.96 -7.54
N GLN A 68 -22.16 -5.85 -7.87
CA GLN A 68 -20.82 -5.82 -8.49
C GLN A 68 -19.75 -6.33 -7.53
N LEU A 69 -19.82 -5.93 -6.26
CA LEU A 69 -18.92 -6.39 -5.21
C LEU A 69 -19.07 -7.91 -4.98
N GLU A 70 -20.30 -8.42 -4.85
CA GLU A 70 -20.55 -9.86 -4.70
C GLU A 70 -20.05 -10.66 -5.91
N ARG A 71 -20.27 -10.14 -7.13
CA ARG A 71 -19.75 -10.75 -8.35
C ARG A 71 -18.23 -10.87 -8.35
N LEU A 72 -17.52 -9.80 -7.96
CA LEU A 72 -16.06 -9.80 -7.82
C LEU A 72 -15.58 -10.81 -6.77
N LEU A 73 -16.16 -10.76 -5.58
CA LEU A 73 -15.81 -11.64 -4.46
C LEU A 73 -16.04 -13.12 -4.80
N LYS A 74 -17.16 -13.43 -5.47
CA LYS A 74 -17.44 -14.79 -5.96
C LYS A 74 -16.39 -15.24 -6.97
N ALA A 75 -16.04 -14.40 -7.93
CA ALA A 75 -15.02 -14.74 -8.93
C ALA A 75 -13.64 -14.96 -8.31
N ILE A 76 -13.25 -14.16 -7.31
CA ILE A 76 -12.00 -14.36 -6.55
C ILE A 76 -12.03 -15.72 -5.84
N ARG A 77 -13.09 -16.04 -5.10
CA ARG A 77 -13.23 -17.31 -4.38
C ARG A 77 -13.22 -18.52 -5.33
N ASP A 78 -13.88 -18.39 -6.49
CA ASP A 78 -13.98 -19.48 -7.47
C ASP A 78 -12.65 -19.71 -8.23
N THR A 79 -11.76 -18.69 -8.23
CA THR A 79 -10.44 -18.73 -8.88
C THR A 79 -9.31 -19.09 -7.93
N PHE A 80 -9.32 -18.58 -6.69
CA PHE A 80 -8.21 -18.67 -5.75
C PHE A 80 -8.63 -19.30 -4.43
N THR A 81 -7.70 -20.05 -3.83
CA THR A 81 -7.75 -20.45 -2.43
C THR A 81 -6.82 -19.53 -1.64
N ILE A 82 -7.40 -18.69 -0.78
CA ILE A 82 -6.65 -17.73 0.05
C ILE A 82 -6.54 -18.31 1.46
N THR A 83 -5.31 -18.49 1.96
CA THR A 83 -5.07 -19.18 3.23
C THR A 83 -4.66 -18.25 4.38
N GLY A 84 -4.35 -16.99 4.10
CA GLY A 84 -3.89 -16.02 5.09
C GLY A 84 -4.60 -14.67 4.96
N GLU A 85 -3.85 -13.59 4.73
CA GLU A 85 -4.40 -12.24 4.66
C GLU A 85 -5.24 -12.02 3.40
N TYR A 86 -6.48 -11.53 3.59
CA TYR A 86 -7.33 -11.06 2.50
C TYR A 86 -7.83 -9.66 2.82
N THR A 87 -7.19 -8.67 2.18
CA THR A 87 -7.39 -7.25 2.43
C THR A 87 -8.28 -6.60 1.39
N PHE A 88 -9.16 -5.70 1.84
CA PHE A 88 -9.91 -4.76 1.01
C PHE A 88 -9.67 -3.32 1.45
N GLU A 89 -9.44 -2.43 0.48
CA GLU A 89 -9.44 -0.98 0.71
C GLU A 89 -10.87 -0.43 0.74
N ALA A 90 -11.09 0.55 1.60
CA ALA A 90 -12.39 1.19 1.78
C ALA A 90 -12.26 2.69 2.10
N ASN A 91 -13.29 3.46 1.76
CA ASN A 91 -13.53 4.76 2.35
C ASN A 91 -14.55 4.65 3.50
N PRO A 92 -14.44 5.47 4.56
CA PRO A 92 -15.37 5.39 5.70
C PRO A 92 -16.84 5.52 5.30
N ASP A 93 -17.19 6.49 4.45
CA ASP A 93 -18.57 6.76 4.01
C ASP A 93 -19.12 5.73 2.99
N GLU A 94 -18.28 4.83 2.49
CA GLU A 94 -18.66 3.80 1.53
C GLU A 94 -18.74 2.39 2.13
N LEU A 95 -18.21 2.19 3.35
CA LEU A 95 -18.15 0.91 4.05
C LEU A 95 -19.43 0.66 4.87
N THR A 96 -20.54 0.42 4.18
CA THR A 96 -21.82 0.15 4.84
C THR A 96 -21.81 -1.22 5.54
N LYS A 97 -22.71 -1.39 6.52
CA LYS A 97 -22.89 -2.67 7.23
C LYS A 97 -23.12 -3.84 6.26
N GLU A 98 -23.91 -3.64 5.22
CA GLU A 98 -24.20 -4.66 4.21
C GLU A 98 -22.95 -5.07 3.43
N LYS A 99 -22.13 -4.06 3.01
CA LYS A 99 -20.86 -4.34 2.32
C LYS A 99 -19.86 -5.09 3.20
N VAL A 100 -19.72 -4.68 4.46
CA VAL A 100 -18.82 -5.36 5.40
C VAL A 100 -19.22 -6.81 5.62
N GLN A 101 -20.53 -7.07 5.84
CA GLN A 101 -21.04 -8.43 5.99
C GLN A 101 -20.80 -9.29 4.73
N LEU A 102 -20.90 -8.66 3.56
CA LEU A 102 -20.60 -9.32 2.30
C LEU A 102 -19.10 -9.64 2.17
N LEU A 103 -18.22 -8.72 2.52
CA LEU A 103 -16.78 -8.93 2.51
C LEU A 103 -16.38 -10.09 3.42
N GLU A 104 -16.86 -10.09 4.67
CA GLU A 104 -16.59 -11.16 5.65
C GLU A 104 -17.12 -12.53 5.16
N LYS A 105 -18.36 -12.59 4.64
CA LYS A 105 -18.95 -13.80 4.06
C LYS A 105 -18.06 -14.47 3.02
N TYR A 106 -17.26 -13.69 2.28
CA TYR A 106 -16.32 -14.18 1.27
C TYR A 106 -14.87 -14.32 1.77
N GLY A 107 -14.65 -14.20 3.08
CA GLY A 107 -13.39 -14.50 3.72
C GLY A 107 -12.42 -13.30 3.81
N VAL A 108 -12.86 -12.08 3.50
CA VAL A 108 -12.07 -10.86 3.77
C VAL A 108 -11.87 -10.76 5.28
N ASN A 109 -10.62 -10.66 5.71
CA ASN A 109 -10.26 -10.65 7.14
C ASN A 109 -9.50 -9.39 7.56
N ARG A 110 -9.15 -8.53 6.60
CA ARG A 110 -8.49 -7.24 6.83
C ARG A 110 -9.15 -6.14 5.99
N ILE A 111 -9.33 -4.94 6.58
CA ILE A 111 -9.78 -3.73 5.89
C ILE A 111 -8.74 -2.63 6.10
N SER A 112 -8.34 -1.95 5.01
CA SER A 112 -7.56 -0.70 5.06
C SER A 112 -8.47 0.46 4.74
N MET A 113 -8.61 1.40 5.69
CA MET A 113 -9.59 2.48 5.62
C MET A 113 -8.90 3.82 5.44
N GLY A 114 -9.12 4.48 4.31
CA GLY A 114 -8.54 5.78 4.01
C GLY A 114 -9.20 6.91 4.81
N VAL A 115 -8.78 7.10 6.06
CA VAL A 115 -9.26 8.17 6.96
C VAL A 115 -8.57 9.49 6.67
N GLN A 116 -7.26 9.48 6.53
CA GLN A 116 -6.34 10.58 6.28
C GLN A 116 -6.21 11.57 7.45
N THR A 117 -7.30 12.06 8.00
CA THR A 117 -7.37 12.95 9.17
C THR A 117 -8.77 12.93 9.76
N PHE A 118 -8.91 13.29 11.02
CA PHE A 118 -10.20 13.49 11.67
C PHE A 118 -10.70 14.94 11.62
N LYS A 119 -9.93 15.86 11.00
CA LYS A 119 -10.27 17.28 10.91
C LYS A 119 -11.12 17.57 9.67
N PRO A 120 -12.38 18.02 9.82
CA PRO A 120 -13.28 18.28 8.69
C PRO A 120 -12.72 19.28 7.68
N GLU A 121 -12.01 20.31 8.17
CA GLU A 121 -11.41 21.35 7.32
C GLU A 121 -10.31 20.75 6.42
N LEU A 122 -9.50 19.83 6.95
CA LEU A 122 -8.46 19.15 6.18
C LEU A 122 -9.06 18.12 5.23
N LEU A 123 -10.09 17.37 5.65
CA LEU A 123 -10.84 16.46 4.75
C LEU A 123 -11.40 17.22 3.54
N SER A 124 -11.96 18.40 3.77
CA SER A 124 -12.44 19.27 2.67
C SER A 124 -11.32 19.66 1.71
N VAL A 125 -10.13 20.01 2.21
CA VAL A 125 -8.95 20.32 1.38
C VAL A 125 -8.51 19.11 0.55
N LEU A 126 -8.60 17.91 1.13
CA LEU A 126 -8.27 16.65 0.47
C LEU A 126 -9.34 16.19 -0.54
N GLY A 127 -10.51 16.84 -0.58
CA GLY A 127 -11.64 16.43 -1.41
C GLY A 127 -12.37 15.18 -0.88
N ARG A 128 -12.27 14.93 0.44
CA ARG A 128 -12.95 13.83 1.15
C ARG A 128 -14.33 14.28 1.65
N THR A 129 -15.27 13.35 1.79
CA THR A 129 -16.67 13.62 2.18
C THR A 129 -17.10 12.98 3.48
N HIS A 130 -16.36 11.99 3.94
CA HIS A 130 -16.62 11.36 5.23
C HIS A 130 -16.33 12.33 6.38
N ASN A 131 -16.92 12.05 7.50
CA ASN A 131 -16.72 12.76 8.77
C ASN A 131 -16.28 11.77 9.86
N THR A 132 -16.03 12.26 11.05
CA THR A 132 -15.59 11.46 12.20
C THR A 132 -16.59 10.36 12.58
N GLU A 133 -17.90 10.62 12.48
CA GLU A 133 -18.94 9.63 12.78
C GLU A 133 -18.94 8.48 11.77
N ASP A 134 -18.69 8.75 10.49
CA ASP A 134 -18.54 7.73 9.45
C ASP A 134 -17.37 6.80 9.77
N ILE A 135 -16.25 7.34 10.28
CA ILE A 135 -15.08 6.55 10.67
C ILE A 135 -15.44 5.59 11.80
N TYR A 136 -16.04 6.11 12.91
CA TYR A 136 -16.45 5.28 14.04
C TYR A 136 -17.47 4.21 13.64
N THR A 137 -18.46 4.59 12.83
CA THR A 137 -19.50 3.68 12.33
C THR A 137 -18.89 2.56 11.50
N SER A 138 -17.95 2.87 10.62
CA SER A 138 -17.30 1.90 9.75
C SER A 138 -16.40 0.93 10.52
N VAL A 139 -15.64 1.42 11.49
CA VAL A 139 -14.86 0.56 12.39
C VAL A 139 -15.78 -0.37 13.18
N LEU A 140 -16.88 0.16 13.73
CA LEU A 140 -17.87 -0.65 14.47
C LEU A 140 -18.54 -1.70 13.58
N ASN A 141 -18.91 -1.35 12.35
CA ASN A 141 -19.46 -2.29 11.38
C ASN A 141 -18.48 -3.41 11.05
N ALA A 142 -17.20 -3.09 10.82
CA ALA A 142 -16.15 -4.05 10.52
C ALA A 142 -15.94 -5.03 11.69
N LYS A 143 -15.87 -4.53 12.92
CA LYS A 143 -15.77 -5.35 14.15
C LYS A 143 -16.97 -6.26 14.34
N ASN A 144 -18.19 -5.72 14.23
CA ASN A 144 -19.44 -6.48 14.39
C ASN A 144 -19.61 -7.56 13.32
N ALA A 145 -19.04 -7.41 12.14
CA ALA A 145 -19.00 -8.41 11.10
C ALA A 145 -17.94 -9.50 11.32
N GLY A 146 -16.97 -9.29 12.23
CA GLY A 146 -15.91 -10.26 12.53
C GLY A 146 -14.62 -10.05 11.72
N ILE A 147 -14.41 -8.87 11.15
CA ILE A 147 -13.12 -8.51 10.52
C ILE A 147 -12.03 -8.52 11.58
N LYS A 148 -10.95 -9.26 11.31
CA LYS A 148 -9.89 -9.52 12.29
C LYS A 148 -8.86 -8.40 12.41
N SER A 149 -8.64 -7.66 11.32
CA SER A 149 -7.64 -6.59 11.29
C SER A 149 -8.22 -5.36 10.59
N ILE A 150 -8.23 -4.23 11.27
CA ILE A 150 -8.68 -2.94 10.75
C ILE A 150 -7.48 -2.01 10.76
N SER A 151 -7.16 -1.46 9.59
CA SER A 151 -6.12 -0.44 9.39
C SER A 151 -6.78 0.91 9.17
N LEU A 152 -6.26 1.96 9.81
CA LEU A 152 -6.56 3.34 9.46
C LEU A 152 -5.35 3.98 8.77
N ASP A 153 -5.59 4.57 7.62
CA ASP A 153 -4.57 5.32 6.90
C ASP A 153 -4.67 6.79 7.29
N LEU A 154 -3.58 7.36 7.81
CA LEU A 154 -3.46 8.75 8.23
C LEU A 154 -2.42 9.48 7.38
N MET A 155 -2.64 10.76 7.17
CA MET A 155 -1.67 11.62 6.46
C MET A 155 -1.23 12.77 7.33
N TYR A 156 0.07 13.04 7.30
CA TYR A 156 0.65 14.23 7.90
C TYR A 156 1.28 15.14 6.83
N HIS A 157 1.72 16.34 7.25
CA HIS A 157 2.27 17.36 6.37
C HIS A 157 1.28 17.83 5.30
N LEU A 158 -0.03 17.86 5.65
CA LEU A 158 -1.08 18.34 4.77
C LEU A 158 -1.08 19.87 4.68
N PRO A 159 -1.55 20.48 3.57
CA PRO A 159 -1.72 21.92 3.48
C PRO A 159 -2.60 22.44 4.62
N LYS A 160 -2.11 23.45 5.35
CA LYS A 160 -2.72 24.07 6.54
C LYS A 160 -2.79 23.19 7.80
N GLN A 161 -2.29 21.99 7.78
CA GLN A 161 -2.27 21.12 8.96
C GLN A 161 -1.24 21.66 9.98
N THR A 162 -1.64 21.73 11.24
CA THR A 162 -0.73 21.99 12.36
C THR A 162 -0.30 20.68 13.01
N ILE A 163 0.72 20.75 13.87
CA ILE A 163 1.17 19.57 14.62
C ILE A 163 0.07 19.06 15.57
N GLU A 164 -0.71 19.98 16.16
CA GLU A 164 -1.84 19.66 17.04
C GLU A 164 -2.98 18.97 16.28
N ASP A 165 -3.24 19.35 15.01
CA ASP A 165 -4.22 18.68 14.16
C ASP A 165 -3.85 17.23 13.87
N PHE A 166 -2.55 16.99 13.62
CA PHE A 166 -2.04 15.65 13.42
C PHE A 166 -2.05 14.84 14.71
N GLU A 167 -1.57 15.43 15.82
CA GLU A 167 -1.60 14.81 17.14
C GLU A 167 -3.01 14.35 17.52
N GLN A 168 -4.00 15.23 17.39
CA GLN A 168 -5.38 14.87 17.69
C GLN A 168 -5.91 13.74 16.81
N SER A 169 -5.57 13.74 15.52
CA SER A 169 -5.98 12.66 14.62
C SER A 169 -5.34 11.33 14.98
N LEU A 170 -4.07 11.35 15.40
CA LEU A 170 -3.34 10.18 15.83
C LEU A 170 -3.87 9.63 17.16
N ASP A 171 -4.14 10.50 18.14
CA ASP A 171 -4.71 10.11 19.42
C ASP A 171 -6.09 9.45 19.25
N LEU A 172 -6.96 10.04 18.41
CA LEU A 172 -8.26 9.43 18.11
C LEU A 172 -8.12 8.05 17.44
N ALA A 173 -7.14 7.87 16.56
CA ALA A 173 -6.89 6.58 15.95
C ALA A 173 -6.34 5.55 16.94
N LEU A 174 -5.42 5.95 17.82
CA LEU A 174 -4.84 5.08 18.86
C LEU A 174 -5.86 4.67 19.93
N ASP A 175 -6.85 5.52 20.21
CA ASP A 175 -7.95 5.24 21.15
C ASP A 175 -9.02 4.32 20.55
N MET A 176 -9.01 4.10 19.24
CA MET A 176 -9.91 3.15 18.58
C MET A 176 -9.41 1.70 18.75
N ASP A 177 -10.34 0.77 18.83
CA ASP A 177 -10.01 -0.67 18.83
C ASP A 177 -9.71 -1.14 17.40
N ILE A 178 -8.53 -0.76 16.92
CA ILE A 178 -7.97 -1.11 15.61
C ILE A 178 -6.63 -1.83 15.81
N GLN A 179 -6.15 -2.48 14.77
CA GLN A 179 -4.96 -3.34 14.87
C GLN A 179 -3.77 -2.79 14.07
N HIS A 180 -4.01 -1.79 13.20
CA HIS A 180 -2.97 -1.30 12.32
C HIS A 180 -3.19 0.19 11.98
N ILE A 181 -2.10 0.91 11.80
CA ILE A 181 -2.08 2.30 11.33
C ILE A 181 -1.06 2.41 10.21
N SER A 182 -1.49 2.98 9.06
CA SER A 182 -0.57 3.47 8.03
C SER A 182 -0.47 4.98 8.16
N SER A 183 0.73 5.56 8.19
CA SER A 183 0.89 7.00 8.29
C SER A 183 1.93 7.51 7.29
N TYR A 184 1.49 8.40 6.38
CA TYR A 184 2.27 8.89 5.26
C TYR A 184 2.37 10.41 5.28
N GLY A 185 3.57 10.95 5.03
CA GLY A 185 3.73 12.36 4.67
C GLY A 185 3.18 12.63 3.28
N LEU A 186 2.52 13.78 3.10
CA LEU A 186 2.05 14.19 1.77
C LEU A 186 3.22 14.38 0.80
N ILE A 187 3.20 13.68 -0.32
CA ILE A 187 4.09 13.89 -1.46
C ILE A 187 3.27 14.50 -2.61
N LEU A 188 3.82 15.53 -3.25
CA LEU A 188 3.19 16.17 -4.42
C LEU A 188 3.54 15.42 -5.70
N GLU A 189 2.70 14.49 -6.10
CA GLU A 189 2.90 13.72 -7.32
C GLU A 189 2.45 14.48 -8.57
N PRO A 190 3.23 14.42 -9.68
CA PRO A 190 2.84 14.99 -10.96
C PRO A 190 1.47 14.51 -11.41
N LYS A 191 0.71 15.36 -12.12
CA LYS A 191 -0.65 15.12 -12.62
C LYS A 191 -1.75 15.13 -11.55
N THR A 192 -1.44 15.31 -10.26
CA THR A 192 -2.45 15.52 -9.23
C THR A 192 -2.99 16.95 -9.25
N GLN A 193 -4.16 17.16 -8.65
CA GLN A 193 -4.71 18.50 -8.50
C GLN A 193 -3.82 19.35 -7.59
N PHE A 194 -3.32 18.79 -6.49
CA PHE A 194 -2.41 19.50 -5.59
C PHE A 194 -1.12 19.95 -6.28
N TYR A 195 -0.49 19.11 -7.08
CA TYR A 195 0.69 19.48 -7.84
C TYR A 195 0.41 20.66 -8.80
N ASN A 196 -0.74 20.62 -9.49
CA ASN A 196 -1.14 21.71 -10.38
C ASN A 196 -1.41 23.01 -9.64
N MET A 197 -2.04 22.94 -8.47
CA MET A 197 -2.27 24.11 -7.60
C MET A 197 -0.97 24.68 -7.06
N TYR A 198 -0.05 23.82 -6.60
CA TYR A 198 1.27 24.21 -6.12
C TYR A 198 2.07 24.95 -7.21
N ARG A 199 2.15 24.40 -8.41
CA ARG A 199 2.83 25.04 -9.54
C ARG A 199 2.25 26.42 -9.92
N LYS A 200 0.98 26.64 -9.64
CA LYS A 200 0.30 27.93 -9.87
C LYS A 200 0.40 28.89 -8.67
N GLY A 201 1.09 28.51 -7.59
CA GLY A 201 1.16 29.30 -6.36
C GLY A 201 -0.15 29.38 -5.56
N LEU A 202 -1.11 28.50 -5.87
CA LEU A 202 -2.43 28.45 -5.21
C LEU A 202 -2.46 27.51 -4.00
N LEU A 203 -1.45 26.66 -3.84
CA LEU A 203 -1.27 25.74 -2.70
C LEU A 203 0.02 26.07 -2.00
N LYS A 204 -0.05 26.28 -0.68
CA LYS A 204 1.14 26.38 0.18
C LYS A 204 1.23 25.11 1.01
N LEU A 205 2.39 24.45 0.96
CA LEU A 205 2.73 23.38 1.87
C LEU A 205 3.31 23.95 3.17
N PRO A 206 3.18 23.22 4.28
CA PRO A 206 4.00 23.47 5.47
C PRO A 206 5.49 23.39 5.12
N ASN A 207 6.35 23.94 5.97
CA ASN A 207 7.80 23.74 5.81
C ASN A 207 8.21 22.29 6.09
N GLU A 208 9.34 21.87 5.58
CA GLU A 208 9.84 20.48 5.74
C GLU A 208 10.12 20.13 7.20
N ASP A 209 10.58 21.10 8.01
CA ASP A 209 10.81 20.91 9.44
C ASP A 209 9.54 20.45 10.17
N LEU A 210 8.37 21.03 9.83
CA LEU A 210 7.10 20.60 10.42
C LEU A 210 6.77 19.14 10.05
N GLY A 211 7.11 18.69 8.85
CA GLY A 211 6.95 17.28 8.45
C GLY A 211 7.82 16.35 9.29
N ALA A 212 9.05 16.75 9.56
CA ALA A 212 9.97 16.03 10.44
C ALA A 212 9.48 15.99 11.90
N ASP A 213 8.97 17.12 12.41
CA ASP A 213 8.38 17.22 13.76
C ASP A 213 7.16 16.32 13.90
N MET A 214 6.27 16.28 12.89
CA MET A 214 5.11 15.39 12.87
C MET A 214 5.52 13.91 12.86
N TYR A 215 6.57 13.55 12.11
CA TYR A 215 7.08 12.18 12.14
C TYR A 215 7.69 11.81 13.51
N GLN A 216 8.41 12.73 14.14
CA GLN A 216 8.93 12.51 15.50
C GLN A 216 7.80 12.35 16.53
N LEU A 217 6.74 13.17 16.42
CA LEU A 217 5.54 13.04 17.23
C LEU A 217 4.89 11.66 17.05
N LEU A 218 4.70 11.21 15.80
CA LEU A 218 4.19 9.88 15.47
C LEU A 218 5.00 8.80 16.18
N MET A 219 6.33 8.83 16.03
CA MET A 219 7.21 7.83 16.65
C MET A 219 7.11 7.84 18.17
N SER A 220 7.03 9.02 18.80
CA SER A 220 6.87 9.16 20.25
C SER A 220 5.53 8.58 20.75
N LYS A 221 4.42 8.82 20.03
CA LYS A 221 3.10 8.28 20.39
C LYS A 221 3.06 6.75 20.21
N ILE A 222 3.65 6.23 19.14
CA ILE A 222 3.75 4.78 18.91
C ILE A 222 4.58 4.09 20.01
N GLU A 223 5.72 4.66 20.42
CA GLU A 223 6.54 4.11 21.52
C GLU A 223 5.80 4.06 22.85
N GLN A 224 4.76 4.88 23.06
CA GLN A 224 3.91 4.91 24.26
C GLN A 224 2.63 4.08 24.14
N SER A 225 2.41 3.45 23.01
CA SER A 225 1.22 2.66 22.68
C SER A 225 1.56 1.16 22.58
N PRO A 226 0.58 0.27 22.46
CA PRO A 226 0.84 -1.14 22.18
C PRO A 226 1.24 -1.42 20.71
N PHE A 227 1.22 -0.41 19.86
CA PHE A 227 1.65 -0.55 18.46
C PHE A 227 3.17 -0.54 18.36
N HIS A 228 3.71 -1.28 17.38
CA HIS A 228 5.11 -1.19 16.99
C HIS A 228 5.24 -0.86 15.51
N GLN A 229 6.28 -0.12 15.16
CA GLN A 229 6.65 0.10 13.76
C GLN A 229 7.25 -1.19 13.19
N TYR A 230 6.75 -1.72 12.08
CA TYR A 230 7.36 -2.88 11.42
C TYR A 230 8.02 -2.52 10.06
N GLU A 231 7.60 -1.41 9.44
CA GLU A 231 8.27 -0.77 8.30
C GLU A 231 8.10 0.76 8.38
N ILE A 232 8.66 1.51 7.44
CA ILE A 232 8.82 2.97 7.51
C ILE A 232 7.50 3.71 7.82
N SER A 233 6.39 3.29 7.19
CA SER A 233 5.12 4.01 7.23
C SER A 233 3.99 3.24 7.92
N ASN A 234 4.26 2.02 8.40
CA ASN A 234 3.22 1.14 8.92
C ASN A 234 3.53 0.64 10.33
N PHE A 235 2.48 0.66 11.15
CA PHE A 235 2.49 0.35 12.57
C PHE A 235 1.38 -0.63 12.89
N ALA A 236 1.65 -1.64 13.72
CA ALA A 236 0.69 -2.69 14.02
C ALA A 236 0.77 -3.14 15.48
N LEU A 237 -0.28 -3.77 15.94
CA LEU A 237 -0.23 -4.67 17.09
C LEU A 237 0.46 -5.98 16.68
N ASP A 238 1.05 -6.69 17.64
CA ASP A 238 1.73 -7.98 17.40
C ASP A 238 0.85 -8.95 16.61
N GLY A 239 1.35 -9.46 15.49
CA GLY A 239 0.66 -10.39 14.59
C GLY A 239 -0.39 -9.76 13.68
N HIS A 240 -0.43 -8.43 13.57
CA HIS A 240 -1.33 -7.68 12.69
C HIS A 240 -0.61 -6.82 11.63
N GLU A 241 0.70 -7.04 11.44
CA GLU A 241 1.44 -6.47 10.32
C GLU A 241 0.80 -6.91 9.00
N SER A 242 0.80 -6.03 7.99
CA SER A 242 0.29 -6.43 6.68
C SER A 242 1.23 -7.43 6.01
N GLU A 243 0.81 -8.69 5.95
CA GLU A 243 1.55 -9.75 5.28
C GLU A 243 1.67 -9.47 3.78
N HIS A 244 0.65 -8.84 3.18
CA HIS A 244 0.69 -8.48 1.77
C HIS A 244 1.73 -7.38 1.49
N ASN A 245 1.81 -6.33 2.32
CA ASN A 245 2.83 -5.28 2.16
C ASN A 245 4.24 -5.86 2.31
N LYS A 246 4.44 -6.80 3.23
CA LYS A 246 5.74 -7.48 3.40
C LYS A 246 6.19 -8.24 2.16
N VAL A 247 5.28 -8.76 1.32
CA VAL A 247 5.62 -9.39 0.04
C VAL A 247 6.45 -8.45 -0.85
N TYR A 248 6.06 -7.18 -0.91
CA TYR A 248 6.79 -6.18 -1.68
C TYR A 248 8.17 -5.90 -1.08
N TRP A 249 8.24 -5.73 0.24
CA TRP A 249 9.49 -5.43 0.94
C TRP A 249 10.46 -6.62 0.96
N PHE A 250 9.95 -7.84 0.91
CA PHE A 250 10.76 -9.05 0.70
C PHE A 250 11.13 -9.30 -0.76
N ASN A 251 10.74 -8.43 -1.67
CA ASN A 251 10.96 -8.58 -3.10
C ASN A 251 10.53 -9.98 -3.60
N GLU A 252 9.34 -10.42 -3.17
CA GLU A 252 8.73 -11.69 -3.57
C GLU A 252 7.83 -11.52 -4.78
N GLU A 253 7.53 -12.64 -5.47
CA GLU A 253 6.67 -12.64 -6.64
C GLU A 253 5.19 -12.54 -6.26
N TYR A 254 4.43 -11.76 -7.03
CA TYR A 254 3.01 -11.55 -6.86
C TYR A 254 2.30 -11.28 -8.19
N TYR A 255 1.03 -11.64 -8.29
CA TYR A 255 0.17 -11.23 -9.40
C TYR A 255 -0.33 -9.80 -9.22
N GLY A 256 -0.40 -9.05 -10.34
CA GLY A 256 -1.12 -7.79 -10.44
C GLY A 256 -2.21 -7.92 -11.50
N PHE A 257 -3.48 -7.87 -11.08
CA PHE A 257 -4.63 -7.95 -11.98
C PHE A 257 -5.35 -6.61 -12.05
N GLY A 258 -5.90 -6.30 -13.22
CA GLY A 258 -6.66 -5.09 -13.46
C GLY A 258 -5.87 -3.98 -14.17
N ALA A 259 -6.59 -2.94 -14.59
CA ALA A 259 -6.04 -1.82 -15.36
C ALA A 259 -5.00 -1.03 -14.54
N GLY A 260 -3.78 -0.95 -15.04
CA GLY A 260 -2.66 -0.26 -14.38
C GLY A 260 -2.02 -1.04 -13.22
N ALA A 261 -2.47 -2.25 -12.94
CA ALA A 261 -1.83 -3.10 -11.93
C ALA A 261 -0.42 -3.51 -12.39
N SER A 262 0.51 -3.53 -11.45
CA SER A 262 1.84 -4.10 -11.64
C SER A 262 1.93 -5.46 -10.99
N GLY A 263 2.74 -6.37 -11.55
CA GLY A 263 3.00 -7.68 -11.01
C GLY A 263 4.46 -8.11 -11.20
N TYR A 264 4.85 -9.15 -10.48
CA TYR A 264 6.17 -9.77 -10.58
C TYR A 264 6.00 -11.28 -10.57
N VAL A 265 6.17 -11.94 -11.70
CA VAL A 265 5.86 -13.37 -11.90
C VAL A 265 6.94 -14.04 -12.75
N ASP A 266 7.39 -15.20 -12.32
CA ASP A 266 8.44 -16.00 -12.99
C ASP A 266 9.69 -15.14 -13.34
N GLY A 267 10.06 -14.20 -12.42
CA GLY A 267 11.21 -13.30 -12.59
C GLY A 267 10.98 -12.13 -13.55
N VAL A 268 9.76 -11.89 -14.00
CA VAL A 268 9.38 -10.81 -14.92
C VAL A 268 8.46 -9.82 -14.20
N ARG A 269 8.86 -8.55 -14.14
CA ARG A 269 8.00 -7.44 -13.73
C ARG A 269 7.15 -6.99 -14.91
N TYR A 270 5.90 -6.71 -14.67
CA TYR A 270 5.00 -6.19 -15.69
C TYR A 270 4.04 -5.14 -15.13
N THR A 271 3.51 -4.32 -16.01
CA THR A 271 2.45 -3.36 -15.70
C THR A 271 1.37 -3.47 -16.79
N ASN A 272 0.13 -3.54 -16.36
CA ASN A 272 -1.02 -3.60 -17.25
C ASN A 272 -1.36 -2.23 -17.86
N ILE A 273 -2.09 -2.24 -18.95
CA ILE A 273 -2.63 -1.05 -19.62
C ILE A 273 -3.49 -0.25 -18.64
N ASN A 274 -3.19 1.05 -18.46
CA ASN A 274 -3.88 1.91 -17.51
C ASN A 274 -5.33 2.28 -17.90
N PRO A 275 -5.62 2.74 -19.16
CA PRO A 275 -6.97 3.18 -19.49
C PRO A 275 -7.96 2.02 -19.50
N VAL A 276 -9.04 2.14 -18.69
CA VAL A 276 -10.08 1.11 -18.52
C VAL A 276 -10.57 0.52 -19.83
N ASN A 277 -10.96 1.36 -20.80
CA ASN A 277 -11.46 0.90 -22.08
C ASN A 277 -10.40 0.15 -22.92
N HIS A 278 -9.13 0.52 -22.81
CA HIS A 278 -8.04 -0.15 -23.52
C HIS A 278 -7.72 -1.49 -22.87
N TYR A 279 -7.75 -1.54 -21.52
CA TYR A 279 -7.61 -2.77 -20.78
C TYR A 279 -8.70 -3.79 -21.15
N ILE A 280 -9.98 -3.38 -21.14
CA ILE A 280 -11.12 -4.23 -21.54
C ILE A 280 -10.91 -4.79 -22.96
N LYS A 281 -10.54 -3.92 -23.92
CA LYS A 281 -10.30 -4.33 -25.31
C LYS A 281 -9.16 -5.34 -25.43
N ALA A 282 -8.07 -5.15 -24.70
CA ALA A 282 -6.91 -6.04 -24.73
C ALA A 282 -7.27 -7.42 -24.14
N ILE A 283 -7.95 -7.45 -23.00
CA ILE A 283 -8.38 -8.71 -22.38
C ILE A 283 -9.35 -9.46 -23.29
N ASN A 284 -10.34 -8.79 -23.86
CA ASN A 284 -11.31 -9.41 -24.77
C ASN A 284 -10.67 -10.01 -26.04
N LYS A 285 -9.53 -9.44 -26.47
CA LYS A 285 -8.80 -9.91 -27.66
C LYS A 285 -7.83 -11.04 -27.36
N GLU A 286 -7.05 -10.94 -26.28
CA GLU A 286 -5.87 -11.78 -26.04
C GLU A 286 -5.83 -12.37 -24.61
N SER A 287 -6.83 -12.11 -23.77
CA SER A 287 -6.86 -12.48 -22.33
C SER A 287 -5.65 -11.93 -21.54
N LYS A 288 -4.96 -10.92 -22.07
CA LYS A 288 -3.79 -10.25 -21.49
C LYS A 288 -3.84 -8.77 -21.77
N ALA A 289 -3.41 -7.95 -20.81
CA ALA A 289 -3.39 -6.50 -20.92
C ALA A 289 -2.02 -5.88 -20.56
N ILE A 290 -0.95 -6.63 -20.70
CA ILE A 290 0.40 -6.17 -20.35
C ILE A 290 0.82 -5.05 -21.29
N LEU A 291 1.12 -3.87 -20.74
CA LEU A 291 1.64 -2.70 -21.46
C LEU A 291 3.17 -2.76 -21.57
N VAL A 292 3.82 -3.05 -20.45
CA VAL A 292 5.28 -3.13 -20.35
C VAL A 292 5.66 -4.34 -19.53
N SER A 293 6.72 -5.02 -19.92
CA SER A 293 7.34 -6.07 -19.11
C SER A 293 8.85 -5.96 -19.20
N ASN A 294 9.50 -6.23 -18.06
CA ASN A 294 10.96 -6.24 -17.93
C ASN A 294 11.39 -7.42 -17.08
N LYS A 295 12.49 -8.04 -17.45
CA LYS A 295 13.17 -9.05 -16.63
C LYS A 295 14.39 -8.38 -16.00
N PRO A 296 14.36 -8.04 -14.72
CA PRO A 296 15.48 -7.40 -14.05
C PRO A 296 16.74 -8.26 -14.14
N SER A 297 17.89 -7.63 -14.40
CA SER A 297 19.20 -8.25 -14.33
C SER A 297 19.50 -8.77 -12.92
N LEU A 298 20.56 -9.54 -12.77
CA LEU A 298 20.97 -10.01 -11.44
C LEU A 298 21.36 -8.82 -10.54
N THR A 299 22.05 -7.83 -11.08
CA THR A 299 22.41 -6.59 -10.37
C THR A 299 21.20 -5.85 -9.88
N GLU A 300 20.25 -5.51 -10.76
CA GLU A 300 19.00 -4.82 -10.39
C GLU A 300 18.23 -5.59 -9.31
N ARG A 301 18.18 -6.91 -9.37
CA ARG A 301 17.51 -7.73 -8.35
C ARG A 301 18.20 -7.68 -6.98
N MET A 302 19.55 -7.59 -6.96
CA MET A 302 20.31 -7.43 -5.72
C MET A 302 20.12 -6.04 -5.12
N GLU A 303 20.12 -5.00 -5.95
CA GLU A 303 19.79 -3.63 -5.56
C GLU A 303 18.38 -3.53 -4.96
N GLU A 304 17.40 -4.08 -5.68
CA GLU A 304 16.00 -4.13 -5.22
C GLU A 304 15.86 -4.85 -3.87
N GLU A 305 16.58 -5.96 -3.67
CA GLU A 305 16.56 -6.68 -2.39
C GLU A 305 17.06 -5.81 -1.24
N MET A 306 18.06 -4.96 -1.50
CA MET A 306 18.59 -4.03 -0.48
C MET A 306 17.60 -2.90 -0.20
N PHE A 307 17.21 -2.13 -1.20
CA PHE A 307 16.39 -0.93 -0.94
C PHE A 307 14.94 -1.24 -0.55
N LEU A 308 14.36 -2.37 -0.99
CA LEU A 308 13.06 -2.82 -0.53
C LEU A 308 13.14 -3.40 0.89
N GLY A 309 14.11 -4.28 1.13
CA GLY A 309 14.25 -4.94 2.42
C GLY A 309 14.66 -4.00 3.56
N LEU A 310 15.42 -2.94 3.28
CA LEU A 310 15.78 -1.92 4.27
C LEU A 310 14.58 -1.08 4.74
N ARG A 311 13.44 -1.14 4.07
CA ARG A 311 12.20 -0.53 4.56
C ARG A 311 11.66 -1.23 5.80
N LEU A 312 11.90 -2.54 5.93
CA LEU A 312 11.51 -3.32 7.10
C LEU A 312 12.42 -3.02 8.31
N ASN A 313 11.83 -3.01 9.50
CA ASN A 313 12.61 -2.87 10.72
C ASN A 313 13.57 -4.03 10.96
N GLU A 314 13.22 -5.23 10.52
CA GLU A 314 14.10 -6.40 10.57
C GLU A 314 15.25 -6.32 9.56
N GLY A 315 15.13 -5.46 8.53
CA GLY A 315 16.14 -5.26 7.53
C GLY A 315 16.29 -6.39 6.52
N VAL A 316 17.46 -6.43 5.86
CA VAL A 316 17.83 -7.42 4.85
C VAL A 316 18.62 -8.55 5.47
N SER A 317 18.09 -9.79 5.44
CA SER A 317 18.77 -10.96 5.94
C SER A 317 19.91 -11.38 5.00
N SER A 318 21.13 -11.48 5.56
CA SER A 318 22.34 -11.91 4.83
C SER A 318 22.23 -13.36 4.35
N SER A 319 21.66 -14.23 5.16
CA SER A 319 21.45 -15.65 4.81
C SER A 319 20.40 -15.79 3.68
N ARG A 320 19.32 -15.00 3.71
CA ARG A 320 18.31 -14.99 2.65
C ARG A 320 18.88 -14.42 1.34
N PHE A 321 19.64 -13.33 1.41
CA PHE A 321 20.31 -12.74 0.26
C PHE A 321 21.27 -13.75 -0.40
N LYS A 322 22.13 -14.39 0.39
CA LYS A 322 23.05 -15.42 -0.09
C LYS A 322 22.32 -16.60 -0.74
N LYS A 323 21.23 -17.06 -0.15
CA LYS A 323 20.39 -18.14 -0.71
C LYS A 323 19.74 -17.75 -2.05
N LYS A 324 19.35 -16.46 -2.18
CA LYS A 324 18.63 -15.95 -3.37
C LYS A 324 19.57 -15.67 -4.55
N PHE A 325 20.80 -15.22 -4.28
CA PHE A 325 21.74 -14.71 -5.29
C PHE A 325 23.05 -15.50 -5.42
N ASP A 326 23.31 -16.45 -4.52
CA ASP A 326 24.59 -17.18 -4.41
C ASP A 326 25.81 -16.27 -4.18
N GLN A 327 25.58 -15.09 -3.62
CA GLN A 327 26.57 -14.07 -3.28
C GLN A 327 26.30 -13.52 -1.89
N SER A 328 27.33 -13.08 -1.14
CA SER A 328 27.11 -12.37 0.13
C SER A 328 26.83 -10.91 -0.09
N ILE A 329 26.08 -10.27 0.82
CA ILE A 329 25.85 -8.82 0.76
C ILE A 329 27.18 -8.05 0.79
N GLU A 330 28.13 -8.48 1.62
CA GLU A 330 29.44 -7.85 1.75
C GLU A 330 30.27 -7.95 0.46
N SER A 331 30.15 -9.04 -0.31
CA SER A 331 30.88 -9.17 -1.58
C SER A 331 30.38 -8.22 -2.66
N VAL A 332 29.12 -7.79 -2.58
CA VAL A 332 28.49 -6.90 -3.57
C VAL A 332 28.48 -5.45 -3.07
N PHE A 333 28.11 -5.22 -1.82
CA PHE A 333 27.84 -3.89 -1.26
C PHE A 333 28.75 -3.52 -0.08
N GLY A 334 29.84 -4.24 0.18
CA GLY A 334 30.68 -4.05 1.36
C GLY A 334 31.19 -2.63 1.57
N GLN A 335 31.59 -1.93 0.50
CA GLN A 335 32.03 -0.53 0.61
C GLN A 335 30.87 0.40 0.99
N THR A 336 29.71 0.25 0.38
CA THR A 336 28.49 1.00 0.70
C THR A 336 28.08 0.79 2.15
N ILE A 337 28.07 -0.48 2.61
CA ILE A 337 27.74 -0.85 3.99
C ILE A 337 28.69 -0.17 4.98
N ASN A 338 30.01 -0.24 4.76
CA ASN A 338 30.98 0.41 5.64
C ASN A 338 30.77 1.92 5.73
N ASN A 339 30.56 2.58 4.59
CA ASN A 339 30.28 4.02 4.54
C ASN A 339 29.00 4.43 5.28
N LEU A 340 27.95 3.61 5.15
CA LEU A 340 26.67 3.88 5.83
C LEU A 340 26.74 3.58 7.33
N LYS A 341 27.52 2.58 7.75
CA LYS A 341 27.82 2.28 9.16
C LYS A 341 28.61 3.40 9.82
N GLU A 342 29.65 3.93 9.16
CA GLU A 342 30.43 5.08 9.65
C GLU A 342 29.56 6.33 9.86
N LYS A 343 28.51 6.50 9.03
CA LYS A 343 27.52 7.58 9.16
C LYS A 343 26.42 7.28 10.17
N GLU A 344 26.44 6.12 10.81
CA GLU A 344 25.41 5.64 11.75
C GLU A 344 24.00 5.56 11.11
N LEU A 345 23.89 5.27 9.82
CA LEU A 345 22.61 5.17 9.10
C LEU A 345 22.06 3.75 9.04
N ILE A 346 22.95 2.76 9.10
CA ILE A 346 22.59 1.34 9.17
C ILE A 346 23.29 0.67 10.33
N VAL A 347 22.71 -0.44 10.77
CA VAL A 347 23.25 -1.33 11.80
C VAL A 347 23.22 -2.76 11.31
N GLU A 348 24.24 -3.53 11.67
CA GLU A 348 24.30 -4.96 11.41
C GLU A 348 23.99 -5.72 12.69
N ASN A 349 22.90 -6.49 12.68
CA ASN A 349 22.42 -7.27 13.81
C ASN A 349 22.35 -8.74 13.41
N ASN A 350 23.20 -9.58 13.99
CA ASN A 350 23.27 -11.02 13.73
C ASN A 350 23.33 -11.36 12.22
N ASP A 351 22.16 -11.65 11.61
CA ASP A 351 22.01 -12.04 10.20
C ASP A 351 21.41 -10.92 9.33
N ALA A 352 21.19 -9.71 9.84
CA ALA A 352 20.48 -8.67 9.10
C ALA A 352 21.19 -7.31 9.10
N ILE A 353 21.04 -6.57 8.01
CA ILE A 353 21.39 -5.17 7.87
C ILE A 353 20.10 -4.37 7.92
N ALA A 354 19.96 -3.45 8.87
CA ALA A 354 18.75 -2.66 9.08
C ALA A 354 19.07 -1.17 9.21
N LEU A 355 18.07 -0.31 8.98
CA LEU A 355 18.19 1.13 9.23
C LEU A 355 18.26 1.41 10.73
N THR A 356 19.09 2.36 11.12
CA THR A 356 19.02 2.99 12.45
C THR A 356 17.82 3.96 12.53
N LYS A 357 17.49 4.47 13.71
CA LYS A 357 16.49 5.56 13.86
C LYS A 357 16.85 6.76 12.95
N ARG A 358 18.13 7.12 12.88
CA ARG A 358 18.65 8.20 12.01
C ARG A 358 18.52 7.84 10.53
N GLY A 359 18.85 6.61 10.16
CA GLY A 359 18.75 6.11 8.79
C GLY A 359 17.32 6.11 8.26
N LYS A 360 16.31 5.85 9.12
CA LYS A 360 14.89 5.90 8.71
C LYS A 360 14.44 7.31 8.31
N VAL A 361 14.93 8.35 8.95
CA VAL A 361 14.59 9.76 8.64
C VAL A 361 15.06 10.15 7.24
N ILE A 362 16.21 9.64 6.81
CA ILE A 362 16.79 9.92 5.49
C ILE A 362 16.87 8.66 4.62
N GLY A 363 15.86 7.79 4.74
CA GLY A 363 15.84 6.48 4.11
C GLY A 363 16.12 6.51 2.60
N ASN A 364 15.62 7.51 1.87
CA ASN A 364 15.85 7.61 0.43
C ASN A 364 17.34 7.75 0.09
N GLU A 365 18.11 8.54 0.83
CA GLU A 365 19.56 8.65 0.62
C GLU A 365 20.27 7.31 0.87
N VAL A 366 19.80 6.55 1.87
CA VAL A 366 20.34 5.21 2.14
C VAL A 366 19.99 4.24 1.02
N PHE A 367 18.75 4.28 0.50
CA PHE A 367 18.32 3.40 -0.59
C PHE A 367 19.09 3.68 -1.88
N GLU A 368 19.28 4.95 -2.24
CA GLU A 368 20.06 5.38 -3.41
C GLU A 368 21.51 4.91 -3.36
N ALA A 369 22.10 4.80 -2.15
CA ALA A 369 23.48 4.36 -1.98
C ALA A 369 23.71 2.90 -2.41
N PHE A 370 22.65 2.09 -2.51
CA PHE A 370 22.73 0.70 -2.98
C PHE A 370 22.55 0.55 -4.49
N LEU A 371 22.30 1.63 -5.23
CA LEU A 371 22.27 1.59 -6.69
C LEU A 371 23.71 1.53 -7.21
N ILE A 372 24.00 0.51 -8.00
CA ILE A 372 25.30 0.31 -8.65
C ILE A 372 25.30 1.15 -9.92
N ASN A 373 26.01 2.26 -9.92
CA ASN A 373 26.22 3.04 -11.14
C ASN A 373 27.13 2.25 -12.06
N ASP A 374 26.64 1.88 -13.23
CA ASP A 374 27.42 1.27 -14.32
C ASP A 374 28.43 2.28 -14.93
#